data_244ef5f284d2ee540239b722e24d11dc
#
_entry.id   244ef5f284d2ee540239b722e24d11dc
#
_cell.length_a   1.000
_cell.length_b   1.000
_cell.length_c   1.000
_cell.angle_alpha   90.00
_cell.angle_beta   90.00
_cell.angle_gamma   90.00
#
_symmetry.space_group_name_H-M   'P 1'
#
loop_
_entity.id
_entity.type
_entity.pdbx_description
1 polymer ?
#
loop_
_entity_poly.entity_id
_entity_poly.type
_entity_poly.pdbx_seq_one_letter_code
_entity_poly.pdbx_strand_id
1 'polypeptide(L)'
;MNNQIRKIFIIVLLMFALLGVGVTNTQFISASSLNADARNQRTILHAAETDRGPIIVDKTAIASSEREADSKRYVRTYAEGPLYAPVTGYFSSVGNASTGLEAAEEDVLDGQSQTLLGQRLRNLLTGQNRQGGGVSLTLNSQMQKAAAEALGNRKGAVVALDAQTGAVLAMYSSPTFDPNQLASSDAGAVSNAFSALSSDPNNPLLNRAISQRYAPGSTFKILTTIALIENNLADPDMHMPSPVSTTLPGTATEVSNIESSTCGDGNPTLTEAFARSCNTTFVLASEQLTNQQLLDVTNRFGFGRESQIPLTVTPSVFPADADSAQLAMSSIGQYTVQTTPLQMAQVAQAIANDGQMMTPYLIDSIVDADNQVVRTNSPTDAGKPISSETASKLRAMMESVVSQPYGTGTTMALPNIAVAAKTGTAETGNGDRANAWAVGFAPADSPRIAFAVLVEGDDNDPTPHGGDVAGPIARALLEAGLQ
;
A
#
# COMPACT_ATOMS: atom_id res chain seq x y z
N MET A 1 39.19 -6.37 -63.88
CA MET A 1 37.87 -5.77 -63.49
C MET A 1 37.21 -6.51 -62.40
N ASN A 2 37.12 -7.84 -62.36
CA ASN A 2 36.38 -8.60 -61.34
C ASN A 2 36.87 -8.43 -59.88
N ASN A 3 38.17 -8.35 -59.62
CA ASN A 3 38.74 -8.21 -58.27
C ASN A 3 38.51 -6.83 -57.64
N GLN A 4 38.45 -5.78 -58.43
CA GLN A 4 38.18 -4.43 -57.95
C GLN A 4 36.68 -4.27 -57.59
N ILE A 5 35.79 -4.80 -58.43
CA ILE A 5 34.34 -4.82 -58.16
C ILE A 5 34.04 -5.62 -56.89
N ARG A 6 34.69 -6.76 -56.68
CA ARG A 6 34.55 -7.57 -55.47
C ARG A 6 35.03 -6.83 -54.19
N LYS A 7 36.12 -6.06 -54.31
CA LYS A 7 36.59 -5.23 -53.17
C LYS A 7 35.59 -4.12 -52.83
N ILE A 8 35.07 -3.42 -53.85
CA ILE A 8 34.05 -2.38 -53.64
C ILE A 8 32.78 -2.98 -53.04
N PHE A 9 32.31 -4.13 -53.53
CA PHE A 9 31.16 -4.84 -53.01
C PHE A 9 31.34 -5.20 -51.50
N ILE A 10 32.50 -5.72 -51.11
CA ILE A 10 32.81 -6.05 -49.71
C ILE A 10 32.82 -4.78 -48.85
N ILE A 11 33.39 -3.67 -49.33
CA ILE A 11 33.40 -2.40 -48.59
C ILE A 11 31.96 -1.88 -48.38
N VAL A 12 31.13 -1.91 -49.40
CA VAL A 12 29.71 -1.49 -49.32
C VAL A 12 28.95 -2.38 -48.32
N LEU A 13 29.16 -3.68 -48.37
CA LEU A 13 28.52 -4.64 -47.46
C LEU A 13 28.94 -4.42 -46.00
N LEU A 14 30.23 -4.12 -45.75
CA LEU A 14 30.77 -3.74 -44.47
C LEU A 14 30.14 -2.41 -43.95
N MET A 15 29.99 -1.42 -44.82
CA MET A 15 29.33 -0.16 -44.49
C MET A 15 27.86 -0.38 -44.08
N PHE A 16 27.11 -1.21 -44.79
CA PHE A 16 25.73 -1.56 -44.43
C PHE A 16 25.66 -2.36 -43.15
N ALA A 17 26.60 -3.27 -42.89
CA ALA A 17 26.70 -4.00 -41.66
C ALA A 17 26.97 -3.06 -40.44
N LEU A 18 27.91 -2.12 -40.58
CA LEU A 18 28.19 -1.09 -39.55
C LEU A 18 27.00 -0.18 -39.31
N LEU A 19 26.30 0.22 -40.38
CA LEU A 19 25.07 1.02 -40.28
C LEU A 19 23.98 0.23 -39.56
N GLY A 20 23.81 -1.06 -39.88
CA GLY A 20 22.88 -1.96 -39.20
C GLY A 20 23.19 -2.09 -37.70
N VAL A 21 24.45 -2.27 -37.36
CA VAL A 21 24.90 -2.30 -35.94
C VAL A 21 24.60 -0.97 -35.24
N GLY A 22 24.89 0.18 -35.89
CA GLY A 22 24.62 1.51 -35.33
C GLY A 22 23.12 1.75 -35.10
N VAL A 23 22.28 1.37 -36.10
CA VAL A 23 20.82 1.48 -35.97
C VAL A 23 20.28 0.56 -34.85
N THR A 24 20.74 -0.68 -34.82
CA THR A 24 20.33 -1.63 -33.76
C THR A 24 20.73 -1.14 -32.40
N ASN A 25 21.97 -0.62 -32.25
CA ASN A 25 22.40 -0.05 -30.95
C ASN A 25 21.52 1.14 -30.54
N THR A 26 21.23 2.07 -31.45
CA THR A 26 20.48 3.28 -31.15
C THR A 26 18.99 3.01 -30.92
N GLN A 27 18.39 2.09 -31.68
CA GLN A 27 16.94 1.84 -31.63
C GLN A 27 16.52 0.71 -30.69
N PHE A 28 17.45 -0.19 -30.32
CA PHE A 28 17.16 -1.31 -29.42
C PHE A 28 17.97 -1.24 -28.12
N ILE A 29 19.28 -1.17 -28.19
CA ILE A 29 20.14 -1.29 -26.99
C ILE A 29 20.10 -0.03 -26.15
N SER A 30 20.23 1.14 -26.77
CA SER A 30 20.27 2.44 -26.11
C SER A 30 18.91 3.17 -26.11
N ALA A 31 17.86 2.57 -26.68
CA ALA A 31 16.56 3.22 -26.85
C ALA A 31 15.95 3.69 -25.53
N SER A 32 15.97 2.85 -24.51
CA SER A 32 15.42 3.20 -23.19
C SER A 32 16.17 4.36 -22.53
N SER A 33 17.50 4.36 -22.57
CA SER A 33 18.32 5.44 -22.00
C SER A 33 18.22 6.75 -22.79
N LEU A 34 18.09 6.69 -24.12
CA LEU A 34 17.91 7.87 -24.97
C LEU A 34 16.50 8.47 -24.82
N ASN A 35 15.49 7.63 -24.63
CA ASN A 35 14.12 8.08 -24.39
C ASN A 35 13.96 8.67 -22.97
N ALA A 36 14.70 8.17 -21.98
CA ALA A 36 14.72 8.68 -20.62
C ALA A 36 15.54 9.98 -20.46
N ASP A 37 16.30 10.43 -21.48
CA ASP A 37 17.06 11.68 -21.41
C ASP A 37 16.11 12.88 -21.41
N ALA A 38 16.09 13.65 -20.30
CA ALA A 38 15.25 14.83 -20.12
C ALA A 38 15.46 15.92 -21.22
N ARG A 39 16.56 15.87 -21.97
CA ARG A 39 16.86 16.77 -23.09
C ARG A 39 16.26 16.29 -24.41
N ASN A 40 15.64 15.12 -24.45
CA ASN A 40 15.04 14.56 -25.67
C ASN A 40 13.67 15.23 -25.95
N GLN A 41 13.71 16.39 -26.61
CA GLN A 41 12.49 17.13 -26.98
C GLN A 41 11.51 16.32 -27.84
N ARG A 42 11.99 15.29 -28.55
CA ARG A 42 11.13 14.43 -29.34
C ARG A 42 10.22 13.58 -28.46
N THR A 43 10.73 13.09 -27.34
CA THR A 43 9.94 12.32 -26.35
C THR A 43 8.88 13.22 -25.71
N ILE A 44 9.26 14.46 -25.34
CA ILE A 44 8.34 15.45 -24.77
C ILE A 44 7.20 15.80 -25.74
N LEU A 45 7.53 16.06 -27.01
CA LEU A 45 6.53 16.35 -28.05
C LEU A 45 5.60 15.15 -28.30
N HIS A 46 6.16 13.94 -28.38
CA HIS A 46 5.35 12.72 -28.53
C HIS A 46 4.44 12.47 -27.33
N ALA A 47 4.91 12.67 -26.10
CA ALA A 47 4.12 12.54 -24.92
C ALA A 47 2.92 13.50 -24.89
N ALA A 48 3.14 14.75 -25.36
CA ALA A 48 2.08 15.75 -25.46
C ALA A 48 1.07 15.48 -26.61
N GLU A 49 1.47 14.77 -27.68
CA GLU A 49 0.62 14.44 -28.82
C GLU A 49 -0.03 13.06 -28.72
N THR A 50 0.24 12.29 -27.68
CA THR A 50 -0.34 10.96 -27.47
C THR A 50 -1.68 11.07 -26.76
N ASP A 51 -2.72 10.44 -27.33
CA ASP A 51 -3.99 10.18 -26.63
C ASP A 51 -3.76 9.07 -25.59
N ARG A 52 -3.43 9.50 -24.38
CA ARG A 52 -3.08 8.63 -23.27
C ARG A 52 -4.31 7.92 -22.73
N GLY A 53 -4.26 6.60 -22.62
CA GLY A 53 -5.38 5.75 -22.23
C GLY A 53 -5.96 6.08 -20.85
N PRO A 54 -7.23 5.72 -20.58
CA PRO A 54 -7.89 6.04 -19.32
C PRO A 54 -7.39 5.16 -18.17
N ILE A 55 -7.44 5.71 -16.92
CA ILE A 55 -7.43 4.92 -15.69
C ILE A 55 -8.88 4.81 -15.21
N ILE A 56 -9.34 3.60 -14.91
CA ILE A 56 -10.75 3.28 -14.74
C ILE A 56 -10.99 2.68 -13.35
N VAL A 57 -12.03 3.17 -12.65
CA VAL A 57 -12.56 2.59 -11.40
C VAL A 57 -14.05 2.42 -11.57
N ASP A 58 -14.59 1.24 -11.23
CA ASP A 58 -16.03 0.93 -11.36
C ASP A 58 -16.63 1.35 -12.73
N LYS A 59 -15.89 1.06 -13.81
CA LYS A 59 -16.24 1.41 -15.21
C LYS A 59 -16.24 2.91 -15.51
N THR A 60 -15.80 3.76 -14.59
CA THR A 60 -15.71 5.21 -14.77
C THR A 60 -14.25 5.62 -14.94
N ALA A 61 -13.93 6.40 -15.95
CA ALA A 61 -12.61 6.96 -16.14
C ALA A 61 -12.32 8.02 -15.06
N ILE A 62 -11.37 7.76 -14.18
CA ILE A 62 -10.87 8.68 -13.17
C ILE A 62 -9.68 9.52 -13.66
N ALA A 63 -9.03 9.08 -14.73
CA ALA A 63 -8.07 9.86 -15.50
C ALA A 63 -8.30 9.60 -16.99
N SER A 64 -8.31 10.67 -17.79
CA SER A 64 -8.52 10.64 -19.23
C SER A 64 -7.67 11.71 -19.91
N SER A 65 -7.53 11.63 -21.24
CA SER A 65 -6.85 12.65 -22.05
C SER A 65 -7.87 13.39 -22.90
N GLU A 66 -7.79 14.71 -22.91
CA GLU A 66 -8.65 15.57 -23.73
C GLU A 66 -7.79 16.35 -24.72
N ARG A 67 -8.21 16.38 -25.97
CA ARG A 67 -7.49 17.10 -27.01
C ARG A 67 -7.73 18.61 -26.87
N GLU A 68 -6.65 19.39 -26.84
CA GLU A 68 -6.76 20.87 -26.86
C GLU A 68 -7.36 21.35 -28.19
N ALA A 69 -8.22 22.36 -28.12
CA ALA A 69 -8.79 23.00 -29.30
C ALA A 69 -7.66 23.54 -30.19
N ASP A 70 -7.78 23.32 -31.53
CA ASP A 70 -6.84 23.79 -32.54
C ASP A 70 -5.39 23.31 -32.39
N SER A 71 -5.16 22.28 -31.58
CA SER A 71 -3.86 21.68 -31.30
C SER A 71 -3.83 20.19 -31.59
N LYS A 72 -2.63 19.62 -31.73
CA LYS A 72 -2.43 18.15 -31.74
C LYS A 72 -2.15 17.63 -30.33
N ARG A 73 -2.11 18.50 -29.34
CA ARG A 73 -1.75 18.17 -27.96
C ARG A 73 -2.95 17.64 -27.21
N TYR A 74 -2.67 16.77 -26.26
CA TYR A 74 -3.63 16.26 -25.28
C TYR A 74 -3.25 16.77 -23.89
N VAL A 75 -4.25 17.10 -23.09
CA VAL A 75 -4.13 17.43 -21.68
C VAL A 75 -4.69 16.27 -20.87
N ARG A 76 -3.94 15.84 -19.88
CA ARG A 76 -4.38 14.82 -18.93
C ARG A 76 -5.31 15.45 -17.91
N THR A 77 -6.48 14.84 -17.70
CA THR A 77 -7.49 15.30 -16.74
C THR A 77 -7.79 14.20 -15.72
N TYR A 78 -8.01 14.61 -14.47
CA TYR A 78 -8.29 13.71 -13.36
C TYR A 78 -9.62 14.06 -12.72
N ALA A 79 -10.62 13.19 -12.91
CA ALA A 79 -11.89 13.31 -12.22
C ALA A 79 -11.71 12.94 -10.74
N GLU A 80 -12.27 13.77 -9.84
CA GLU A 80 -12.07 13.61 -8.40
C GLU A 80 -10.58 13.48 -8.02
N GLY A 81 -9.71 14.28 -8.66
CA GLY A 81 -8.25 14.17 -8.61
C GLY A 81 -7.68 13.92 -7.23
N PRO A 82 -7.99 14.72 -6.19
CA PRO A 82 -7.47 14.50 -4.83
C PRO A 82 -7.85 13.15 -4.20
N LEU A 83 -8.98 12.55 -4.61
CA LEU A 83 -9.42 11.26 -4.08
C LEU A 83 -8.51 10.11 -4.53
N TYR A 84 -8.04 10.17 -5.78
CA TYR A 84 -7.27 9.09 -6.40
C TYR A 84 -5.78 9.41 -6.59
N ALA A 85 -5.35 10.66 -6.34
CA ALA A 85 -3.96 11.07 -6.53
C ALA A 85 -2.91 10.17 -5.84
N PRO A 86 -3.14 9.63 -4.62
CA PRO A 86 -2.19 8.71 -4.00
C PRO A 86 -1.91 7.45 -4.84
N VAL A 87 -2.89 7.04 -5.67
CA VAL A 87 -2.80 5.86 -6.55
C VAL A 87 -2.41 6.25 -7.96
N THR A 88 -3.13 7.19 -8.59
CA THR A 88 -2.88 7.60 -9.97
C THR A 88 -1.53 8.28 -10.13
N GLY A 89 -1.10 9.04 -9.12
CA GLY A 89 -0.05 10.02 -9.29
C GLY A 89 -0.50 11.11 -10.24
N TYR A 90 0.42 11.63 -11.04
CA TYR A 90 0.16 12.61 -12.08
C TYR A 90 1.04 12.36 -13.32
N PHE A 91 0.59 12.87 -14.45
CA PHE A 91 1.35 12.96 -15.70
C PHE A 91 1.46 14.41 -16.12
N SER A 92 2.70 14.89 -16.35
CA SER A 92 3.00 16.26 -16.78
C SER A 92 3.77 16.25 -18.09
N SER A 93 3.11 16.63 -19.18
CA SER A 93 3.75 16.73 -20.49
C SER A 93 4.78 17.86 -20.57
N VAL A 94 4.56 18.95 -19.87
CA VAL A 94 5.48 20.11 -19.85
C VAL A 94 6.63 19.92 -18.86
N GLY A 95 6.40 19.19 -17.76
CA GLY A 95 7.43 18.83 -16.78
C GLY A 95 8.21 17.56 -17.14
N ASN A 96 7.80 16.84 -18.18
CA ASN A 96 8.31 15.52 -18.54
C ASN A 96 8.44 14.61 -17.31
N ALA A 97 7.37 14.53 -16.54
CA ALA A 97 7.34 13.81 -15.26
C ALA A 97 6.04 13.03 -15.12
N SER A 98 6.16 11.83 -14.60
CA SER A 98 5.03 11.00 -14.18
C SER A 98 5.32 10.32 -12.85
N THR A 99 4.29 10.07 -12.07
CA THR A 99 4.37 9.37 -10.79
C THR A 99 3.20 8.40 -10.64
N GLY A 100 3.23 7.57 -9.61
CA GLY A 100 2.13 6.65 -9.33
C GLY A 100 1.87 5.68 -10.48
N LEU A 101 0.61 5.36 -10.74
CA LEU A 101 0.20 4.50 -11.87
C LEU A 101 0.51 5.11 -13.22
N GLU A 102 0.50 6.43 -13.36
CA GLU A 102 0.89 7.10 -14.60
C GLU A 102 2.31 6.75 -15.01
N ALA A 103 3.21 6.56 -14.05
CA ALA A 103 4.59 6.12 -14.31
C ALA A 103 4.70 4.59 -14.39
N ALA A 104 4.04 3.87 -13.50
CA ALA A 104 4.16 2.41 -13.43
C ALA A 104 3.58 1.70 -14.66
N GLU A 105 2.52 2.25 -15.25
CA GLU A 105 1.84 1.71 -16.45
C GLU A 105 2.04 2.61 -17.68
N GLU A 106 3.16 3.32 -17.73
CA GLU A 106 3.50 4.23 -18.84
C GLU A 106 3.31 3.57 -20.19
N ASP A 107 3.90 2.36 -20.40
CA ASP A 107 3.86 1.63 -21.68
C ASP A 107 2.44 1.26 -22.10
N VAL A 108 1.53 1.01 -21.16
CA VAL A 108 0.12 0.72 -21.45
C VAL A 108 -0.60 2.01 -21.82
N LEU A 109 -0.47 3.02 -20.96
CA LEU A 109 -1.19 4.28 -21.07
C LEU A 109 -0.77 5.08 -22.29
N ASP A 110 0.49 4.95 -22.76
CA ASP A 110 0.98 5.60 -23.99
C ASP A 110 0.86 4.72 -25.23
N GLY A 111 0.36 3.47 -25.10
CA GLY A 111 0.12 2.54 -26.19
C GLY A 111 1.38 1.84 -26.73
N GLN A 112 2.48 1.80 -25.98
CA GLN A 112 3.72 1.10 -26.35
C GLN A 112 3.75 -0.36 -25.90
N SER A 113 2.90 -0.75 -24.96
CA SER A 113 2.89 -2.10 -24.38
C SER A 113 2.77 -3.19 -25.44
N GLN A 114 3.50 -4.29 -25.23
CA GLN A 114 3.37 -5.50 -26.02
C GLN A 114 1.96 -6.11 -25.94
N THR A 115 1.27 -5.90 -24.84
CA THR A 115 -0.12 -6.33 -24.63
C THR A 115 -1.07 -5.72 -25.66
N LEU A 116 -0.71 -4.54 -26.22
CA LEU A 116 -1.49 -3.79 -27.22
C LEU A 116 -1.01 -4.01 -28.66
N LEU A 117 -0.22 -5.06 -28.95
CA LEU A 117 0.34 -5.34 -30.28
C LEU A 117 -0.74 -5.42 -31.36
N GLY A 118 -1.88 -6.03 -31.09
CA GLY A 118 -3.01 -6.13 -32.04
C GLY A 118 -3.56 -4.76 -32.43
N GLN A 119 -3.73 -3.86 -31.45
CA GLN A 119 -4.15 -2.48 -31.68
C GLN A 119 -3.08 -1.70 -32.50
N ARG A 120 -1.79 -1.83 -32.13
CA ARG A 120 -0.69 -1.17 -32.81
C ARG A 120 -0.60 -1.56 -34.29
N LEU A 121 -0.78 -2.84 -34.60
CA LEU A 121 -0.80 -3.33 -35.97
C LEU A 121 -2.01 -2.80 -36.77
N ARG A 122 -3.21 -2.75 -36.16
CA ARG A 122 -4.39 -2.13 -36.76
C ARG A 122 -4.15 -0.65 -37.07
N ASN A 123 -3.63 0.12 -36.10
CA ASN A 123 -3.36 1.54 -36.28
C ASN A 123 -2.32 1.82 -37.39
N LEU A 124 -1.29 0.98 -37.49
CA LEU A 124 -0.32 1.05 -38.58
C LEU A 124 -0.96 0.81 -39.97
N LEU A 125 -1.87 -0.15 -40.05
CA LEU A 125 -2.55 -0.49 -41.33
C LEU A 125 -3.63 0.54 -41.72
N THR A 126 -4.27 1.16 -40.74
CA THR A 126 -5.36 2.15 -40.95
C THR A 126 -4.87 3.59 -41.00
N GLY A 127 -3.60 3.85 -40.68
CA GLY A 127 -3.04 5.20 -40.59
C GLY A 127 -3.60 6.02 -39.42
N GLN A 128 -4.17 5.36 -38.42
CA GLN A 128 -4.67 6.02 -37.20
C GLN A 128 -3.52 6.43 -36.30
N ASN A 129 -3.73 7.52 -35.53
CA ASN A 129 -2.79 7.95 -34.51
C ASN A 129 -2.69 6.89 -33.40
N ARG A 130 -1.54 6.88 -32.72
CA ARG A 130 -1.33 6.01 -31.57
C ARG A 130 -2.27 6.42 -30.44
N GLN A 131 -2.98 5.44 -29.88
CA GLN A 131 -3.85 5.58 -28.73
C GLN A 131 -3.35 4.67 -27.61
N GLY A 132 -3.41 5.15 -26.40
CA GLY A 132 -3.11 4.37 -25.21
C GLY A 132 -4.15 3.32 -24.89
N GLY A 133 -3.75 2.27 -24.17
CA GLY A 133 -4.67 1.32 -23.55
C GLY A 133 -5.13 1.81 -22.18
N GLY A 134 -6.32 1.39 -21.77
CA GLY A 134 -6.87 1.72 -20.45
C GLY A 134 -6.40 0.73 -19.37
N VAL A 135 -6.29 1.22 -18.14
CA VAL A 135 -5.98 0.44 -16.95
C VAL A 135 -7.19 0.45 -16.03
N SER A 136 -7.85 -0.71 -15.86
CA SER A 136 -8.96 -0.90 -14.93
C SER A 136 -8.41 -1.32 -13.57
N LEU A 137 -8.83 -0.60 -12.50
CA LEU A 137 -8.36 -0.84 -11.15
C LEU A 137 -9.32 -1.71 -10.36
N THR A 138 -8.80 -2.34 -9.30
CA THR A 138 -9.58 -3.12 -8.33
C THR A 138 -10.28 -2.26 -7.31
N LEU A 139 -10.01 -0.95 -7.28
CA LEU A 139 -10.61 -0.01 -6.32
C LEU A 139 -12.13 0.01 -6.42
N ASN A 140 -12.77 0.07 -5.26
CA ASN A 140 -14.19 0.34 -5.10
C ASN A 140 -14.39 1.83 -4.78
N SER A 141 -15.10 2.55 -5.62
CA SER A 141 -15.27 4.01 -5.50
C SER A 141 -16.00 4.43 -4.22
N GLN A 142 -16.94 3.61 -3.73
CA GLN A 142 -17.70 3.90 -2.51
C GLN A 142 -16.78 3.75 -1.28
N MET A 143 -15.98 2.69 -1.22
CA MET A 143 -15.01 2.49 -0.14
C MET A 143 -13.91 3.57 -0.16
N GLN A 144 -13.44 3.95 -1.34
CA GLN A 144 -12.44 5.01 -1.49
C GLN A 144 -12.97 6.37 -0.98
N LYS A 145 -14.21 6.71 -1.31
CA LYS A 145 -14.89 7.92 -0.82
C LYS A 145 -15.11 7.87 0.68
N ALA A 146 -15.62 6.75 1.21
CA ALA A 146 -15.81 6.58 2.65
C ALA A 146 -14.50 6.70 3.43
N ALA A 147 -13.40 6.14 2.90
CA ALA A 147 -12.07 6.30 3.48
C ALA A 147 -11.62 7.77 3.54
N ALA A 148 -11.81 8.51 2.43
CA ALA A 148 -11.45 9.92 2.34
C ALA A 148 -12.29 10.81 3.27
N GLU A 149 -13.60 10.63 3.28
CA GLU A 149 -14.54 11.39 4.10
C GLU A 149 -14.32 11.12 5.60
N ALA A 150 -14.14 9.85 5.99
CA ALA A 150 -13.95 9.48 7.38
C ALA A 150 -12.58 9.92 7.92
N LEU A 151 -11.52 9.84 7.11
CA LEU A 151 -10.19 10.35 7.49
C LEU A 151 -10.19 11.88 7.56
N GLY A 152 -10.90 12.55 6.64
CA GLY A 152 -11.01 14.00 6.56
C GLY A 152 -9.64 14.66 6.37
N ASN A 153 -9.39 15.72 7.13
CA ASN A 153 -8.13 16.49 7.06
C ASN A 153 -7.02 15.92 7.94
N ARG A 154 -7.23 14.79 8.62
CA ARG A 154 -6.18 14.17 9.44
C ARG A 154 -5.08 13.59 8.55
N LYS A 155 -3.83 13.66 9.01
CA LYS A 155 -2.73 12.93 8.38
C LYS A 155 -2.89 11.44 8.65
N GLY A 156 -2.78 10.62 7.60
CA GLY A 156 -2.91 9.18 7.77
C GLY A 156 -3.13 8.44 6.46
N ALA A 157 -3.50 7.18 6.58
CA ALA A 157 -3.79 6.31 5.45
C ALA A 157 -4.85 5.28 5.79
N VAL A 158 -5.62 4.89 4.78
CA VAL A 158 -6.61 3.82 4.84
C VAL A 158 -6.32 2.84 3.70
N VAL A 159 -6.21 1.57 4.03
CA VAL A 159 -6.05 0.47 3.06
C VAL A 159 -7.13 -0.56 3.31
N ALA A 160 -7.78 -1.01 2.23
CA ALA A 160 -8.68 -2.16 2.25
C ALA A 160 -8.28 -3.16 1.17
N LEU A 161 -8.28 -4.43 1.52
CA LEU A 161 -8.00 -5.55 0.65
C LEU A 161 -9.21 -6.48 0.60
N ASP A 162 -9.48 -7.06 -0.55
CA ASP A 162 -10.33 -8.24 -0.63
C ASP A 162 -9.65 -9.39 0.13
N ALA A 163 -10.37 -9.97 1.08
CA ALA A 163 -9.81 -10.97 1.99
C ALA A 163 -9.40 -12.27 1.29
N GLN A 164 -10.02 -12.61 0.17
CA GLN A 164 -9.79 -13.88 -0.54
C GLN A 164 -8.78 -13.74 -1.67
N THR A 165 -8.74 -12.59 -2.34
CA THR A 165 -7.95 -12.40 -3.55
C THR A 165 -6.73 -11.50 -3.36
N GLY A 166 -6.72 -10.65 -2.33
CA GLY A 166 -5.70 -9.64 -2.13
C GLY A 166 -5.86 -8.39 -3.01
N ALA A 167 -6.96 -8.28 -3.77
CA ALA A 167 -7.27 -7.08 -4.54
C ALA A 167 -7.36 -5.85 -3.64
N VAL A 168 -6.73 -4.74 -4.03
CA VAL A 168 -6.81 -3.48 -3.28
C VAL A 168 -8.14 -2.82 -3.57
N LEU A 169 -9.04 -2.81 -2.58
CA LEU A 169 -10.39 -2.22 -2.69
C LEU A 169 -10.41 -0.72 -2.37
N ALA A 170 -9.53 -0.27 -1.48
CA ALA A 170 -9.31 1.14 -1.19
C ALA A 170 -7.85 1.38 -0.80
N MET A 171 -7.31 2.52 -1.24
CA MET A 171 -5.99 3.02 -0.86
C MET A 171 -6.02 4.54 -0.86
N TYR A 172 -6.19 5.12 0.31
CA TYR A 172 -6.26 6.56 0.48
C TYR A 172 -5.15 7.05 1.42
N SER A 173 -4.60 8.21 1.11
CA SER A 173 -3.55 8.88 1.89
C SER A 173 -3.88 10.36 2.02
N SER A 174 -3.81 10.89 3.22
CA SER A 174 -4.06 12.31 3.54
C SER A 174 -2.85 12.91 4.28
N PRO A 175 -2.51 14.20 4.03
CA PRO A 175 -3.08 15.05 2.99
C PRO A 175 -2.76 14.55 1.58
N THR A 176 -3.56 14.98 0.63
CA THR A 176 -3.44 14.66 -0.79
C THR A 176 -3.30 15.95 -1.62
N PHE A 177 -3.22 15.83 -2.94
CA PHE A 177 -3.09 16.96 -3.86
C PHE A 177 -4.02 16.79 -5.07
N ASP A 178 -4.28 17.90 -5.79
CA ASP A 178 -4.98 17.83 -7.06
C ASP A 178 -3.98 17.63 -8.21
N PRO A 179 -3.94 16.45 -8.87
CA PRO A 179 -3.02 16.18 -9.96
C PRO A 179 -3.26 17.05 -11.20
N ASN A 180 -4.44 17.65 -11.37
CA ASN A 180 -4.72 18.58 -12.46
C ASN A 180 -3.80 19.80 -12.43
N GLN A 181 -3.35 20.23 -11.26
CA GLN A 181 -2.40 21.36 -11.13
C GLN A 181 -1.04 21.04 -11.78
N LEU A 182 -0.66 19.76 -11.83
CA LEU A 182 0.61 19.30 -12.40
C LEU A 182 0.46 18.81 -13.85
N ALA A 183 -0.76 18.62 -14.33
CA ALA A 183 -1.09 18.17 -15.69
C ALA A 183 -1.35 19.32 -16.67
N SER A 184 -1.37 20.56 -16.21
CA SER A 184 -1.59 21.77 -17.02
C SER A 184 -0.56 21.89 -18.16
N SER A 185 -0.96 22.49 -19.28
CA SER A 185 -0.06 22.88 -20.39
C SER A 185 0.78 24.14 -20.11
N ASP A 186 0.49 24.86 -19.02
CA ASP A 186 1.26 26.04 -18.57
C ASP A 186 2.43 25.58 -17.69
N ALA A 187 3.64 25.62 -18.23
CA ALA A 187 4.87 25.22 -17.55
C ALA A 187 5.16 26.07 -16.29
N GLY A 188 4.78 27.36 -16.31
CA GLY A 188 4.95 28.24 -15.13
C GLY A 188 4.03 27.85 -13.99
N ALA A 189 2.76 27.61 -14.30
CA ALA A 189 1.78 27.13 -13.32
C ALA A 189 2.19 25.77 -12.72
N VAL A 190 2.61 24.81 -13.56
CA VAL A 190 3.09 23.49 -13.12
C VAL A 190 4.30 23.60 -12.21
N SER A 191 5.31 24.42 -12.58
CA SER A 191 6.51 24.62 -11.76
C SER A 191 6.18 25.22 -10.39
N ASN A 192 5.29 26.19 -10.34
CA ASN A 192 4.86 26.83 -9.09
C ASN A 192 4.08 25.85 -8.20
N ALA A 193 3.13 25.09 -8.78
CA ALA A 193 2.34 24.08 -8.07
C ALA A 193 3.25 22.98 -7.51
N PHE A 194 4.18 22.45 -8.32
CA PHE A 194 5.13 21.45 -7.87
C PHE A 194 6.02 21.94 -6.72
N SER A 195 6.53 23.18 -6.83
CA SER A 195 7.34 23.80 -5.78
C SER A 195 6.56 23.95 -4.48
N ALA A 196 5.30 24.39 -4.55
CA ALA A 196 4.44 24.52 -3.38
C ALA A 196 4.17 23.15 -2.71
N LEU A 197 3.78 22.14 -3.50
CA LEU A 197 3.51 20.79 -2.99
C LEU A 197 4.75 20.11 -2.42
N SER A 198 5.92 20.30 -3.04
CA SER A 198 7.19 19.70 -2.59
C SER A 198 7.75 20.35 -1.33
N SER A 199 7.45 21.63 -1.08
CA SER A 199 7.88 22.36 0.11
C SER A 199 6.88 22.28 1.27
N ASP A 200 5.70 21.70 1.05
CA ASP A 200 4.68 21.56 2.10
C ASP A 200 5.17 20.56 3.17
N PRO A 201 5.29 20.96 4.45
CA PRO A 201 5.73 20.11 5.55
C PRO A 201 4.80 18.92 5.80
N ASN A 202 3.58 18.97 5.27
CA ASN A 202 2.62 17.89 5.37
C ASN A 202 2.81 16.80 4.30
N ASN A 203 3.72 17.01 3.33
CA ASN A 203 4.09 16.06 2.28
C ASN A 203 2.86 15.47 1.54
N PRO A 204 2.04 16.30 0.85
CA PRO A 204 0.84 15.85 0.16
C PRO A 204 1.12 14.90 -1.02
N LEU A 205 2.33 14.93 -1.59
CA LEU A 205 2.76 14.04 -2.67
C LEU A 205 3.08 12.60 -2.19
N LEU A 206 3.16 12.39 -0.86
CA LEU A 206 3.54 11.10 -0.28
C LEU A 206 2.32 10.17 -0.17
N ASN A 207 2.41 8.97 -0.75
CA ASN A 207 1.44 7.91 -0.49
C ASN A 207 1.80 7.17 0.81
N ARG A 208 1.20 7.60 1.93
CA ARG A 208 1.45 7.03 3.27
C ARG A 208 1.07 5.57 3.41
N ALA A 209 0.15 5.10 2.55
CA ALA A 209 -0.31 3.70 2.60
C ALA A 209 0.81 2.70 2.29
N ILE A 210 1.78 3.09 1.45
CA ILE A 210 2.82 2.20 0.91
C ILE A 210 4.24 2.74 1.02
N SER A 211 4.44 4.07 1.08
CA SER A 211 5.78 4.67 0.95
C SER A 211 6.38 5.09 2.29
N GLN A 212 5.59 5.19 3.36
CA GLN A 212 6.05 5.56 4.69
C GLN A 212 5.84 4.42 5.68
N ARG A 213 6.82 4.24 6.56
CA ARG A 213 6.76 3.26 7.65
C ARG A 213 6.45 3.96 8.95
N TYR A 214 5.72 3.25 9.81
CA TYR A 214 5.30 3.71 11.14
C TYR A 214 5.47 2.59 12.15
N ALA A 215 5.73 2.93 13.41
CA ALA A 215 5.64 1.97 14.49
C ALA A 215 4.19 1.45 14.58
N PRO A 216 3.98 0.11 14.55
CA PRO A 216 2.63 -0.46 14.58
C PRO A 216 1.98 -0.41 15.97
N GLY A 217 2.75 -0.20 17.02
CA GLY A 217 2.26 -0.26 18.40
C GLY A 217 1.53 -1.58 18.68
N SER A 218 0.49 -1.52 19.47
CA SER A 218 -0.26 -2.72 19.89
C SER A 218 -0.90 -3.54 18.78
N THR A 219 -0.93 -3.08 17.51
CA THR A 219 -1.36 -3.93 16.40
C THR A 219 -0.34 -5.03 16.11
N PHE A 220 0.93 -4.82 16.47
CA PHE A 220 1.97 -5.83 16.34
C PHE A 220 1.77 -7.03 17.27
N LYS A 221 0.97 -6.88 18.35
CA LYS A 221 0.59 -8.00 19.24
C LYS A 221 -0.08 -9.15 18.48
N ILE A 222 -0.63 -8.91 17.29
CA ILE A 222 -1.09 -9.96 16.37
C ILE A 222 0.06 -10.91 16.05
N LEU A 223 1.20 -10.37 15.58
CA LEU A 223 2.38 -11.16 15.20
C LEU A 223 3.05 -11.82 16.41
N THR A 224 3.07 -11.12 17.54
CA THR A 224 3.57 -11.68 18.81
C THR A 224 2.71 -12.84 19.29
N THR A 225 1.38 -12.72 19.20
CA THR A 225 0.44 -13.82 19.52
C THR A 225 0.66 -15.03 18.61
N ILE A 226 0.89 -14.80 17.31
CA ILE A 226 1.23 -15.87 16.37
C ILE A 226 2.50 -16.60 16.84
N ALA A 227 3.55 -15.85 17.19
CA ALA A 227 4.80 -16.43 17.66
C ALA A 227 4.60 -17.27 18.94
N LEU A 228 3.80 -16.79 19.89
CA LEU A 228 3.50 -17.52 21.12
C LEU A 228 2.73 -18.82 20.83
N ILE A 229 1.68 -18.76 20.05
CA ILE A 229 0.82 -19.93 19.76
C ILE A 229 1.59 -20.98 18.93
N GLU A 230 2.28 -20.59 17.87
CA GLU A 230 2.94 -21.55 16.97
C GLU A 230 4.21 -22.18 17.57
N ASN A 231 4.77 -21.56 18.63
CA ASN A 231 5.84 -22.19 19.41
C ASN A 231 5.34 -22.93 20.65
N ASN A 232 4.01 -23.10 20.82
CA ASN A 232 3.36 -23.74 21.98
C ASN A 232 3.73 -23.10 23.33
N LEU A 233 3.93 -21.79 23.34
CA LEU A 233 4.26 -21.01 24.54
C LEU A 233 3.02 -20.42 25.21
N ALA A 234 1.92 -20.27 24.46
CA ALA A 234 0.65 -19.81 24.97
C ALA A 234 -0.53 -20.35 24.14
N ASP A 235 -1.72 -20.35 24.76
CA ASP A 235 -3.00 -20.65 24.14
C ASP A 235 -4.02 -19.58 24.50
N PRO A 236 -5.05 -19.29 23.71
CA PRO A 236 -6.05 -18.24 23.98
C PRO A 236 -6.64 -18.23 25.38
N ASP A 237 -6.86 -19.42 25.97
CA ASP A 237 -7.44 -19.56 27.31
C ASP A 237 -6.41 -19.58 28.44
N MET A 238 -5.11 -19.53 28.12
CA MET A 238 -4.04 -19.49 29.12
C MET A 238 -4.08 -18.18 29.89
N HIS A 239 -4.10 -18.28 31.25
CA HIS A 239 -3.96 -17.15 32.11
C HIS A 239 -2.52 -16.62 32.15
N MET A 240 -2.36 -15.32 32.04
CA MET A 240 -1.06 -14.65 31.93
C MET A 240 -0.99 -13.46 32.90
N PRO A 241 0.14 -13.27 33.60
CA PRO A 241 0.27 -12.15 34.52
C PRO A 241 0.20 -10.81 33.79
N SER A 242 -0.50 -9.86 34.40
CA SER A 242 -0.67 -8.51 33.87
C SER A 242 -0.64 -7.45 35.00
N PRO A 243 0.54 -7.25 35.65
CA PRO A 243 0.70 -6.22 36.69
C PRO A 243 0.52 -4.81 36.09
N VAL A 244 0.40 -3.81 36.97
CA VAL A 244 0.30 -2.37 36.55
C VAL A 244 1.48 -1.95 35.69
N SER A 245 2.69 -2.31 36.11
CA SER A 245 3.94 -2.08 35.35
C SER A 245 4.87 -3.29 35.47
N THR A 246 5.80 -3.39 34.57
CA THR A 246 6.90 -4.36 34.58
C THR A 246 8.17 -3.71 34.10
N THR A 247 9.31 -4.12 34.65
CA THR A 247 10.62 -3.62 34.25
C THR A 247 11.12 -4.39 33.01
N LEU A 248 11.65 -3.69 32.01
CA LEU A 248 12.24 -4.34 30.86
C LEU A 248 13.49 -5.16 31.27
N PRO A 249 13.67 -6.37 30.73
CA PRO A 249 14.77 -7.26 31.10
C PRO A 249 16.14 -6.58 31.03
N GLY A 250 16.92 -6.65 32.13
CA GLY A 250 18.27 -6.10 32.19
C GLY A 250 18.36 -4.56 32.21
N THR A 251 17.27 -3.86 32.42
CA THR A 251 17.22 -2.39 32.48
C THR A 251 16.50 -1.88 33.74
N ALA A 252 16.47 -0.55 33.95
CA ALA A 252 15.65 0.10 34.96
C ALA A 252 14.37 0.75 34.33
N THR A 253 14.11 0.53 33.05
CA THR A 253 12.96 1.11 32.35
C THR A 253 11.69 0.33 32.64
N GLU A 254 10.64 1.00 33.06
CA GLU A 254 9.33 0.40 33.28
C GLU A 254 8.41 0.61 32.08
N VAL A 255 7.60 -0.41 31.81
CA VAL A 255 6.47 -0.37 30.85
C VAL A 255 5.18 -0.60 31.63
N SER A 256 4.21 0.26 31.41
CA SER A 256 2.90 0.19 32.07
C SER A 256 1.79 -0.17 31.08
N ASN A 257 0.70 -0.68 31.62
CA ASN A 257 -0.56 -0.77 30.88
C ASN A 257 -1.16 0.63 30.68
N ILE A 258 -2.11 0.72 29.75
CA ILE A 258 -2.91 1.94 29.54
C ILE A 258 -3.55 2.31 30.89
N GLU A 259 -3.62 3.61 31.21
CA GLU A 259 -4.16 4.16 32.46
C GLU A 259 -3.40 3.73 33.72
N SER A 260 -2.21 3.15 33.60
CA SER A 260 -1.41 2.71 34.76
C SER A 260 -2.20 1.84 35.71
N SER A 261 -3.01 0.93 35.18
CA SER A 261 -3.85 -0.01 35.96
C SER A 261 -3.46 -1.47 35.70
N THR A 262 -3.89 -2.38 36.58
CA THR A 262 -3.84 -3.81 36.28
C THR A 262 -4.76 -4.10 35.07
N CYS A 263 -4.35 -4.99 34.22
CA CYS A 263 -5.19 -5.41 33.11
C CYS A 263 -6.12 -6.55 33.60
N GLY A 264 -7.42 -6.35 33.44
CA GLY A 264 -8.42 -7.26 34.05
C GLY A 264 -8.27 -7.38 35.55
N ASP A 265 -8.23 -8.60 36.05
CA ASP A 265 -7.99 -8.94 37.45
C ASP A 265 -6.50 -9.05 37.82
N GLY A 266 -5.60 -8.74 36.88
CA GLY A 266 -4.14 -8.90 37.00
C GLY A 266 -3.61 -10.26 36.54
N ASN A 267 -4.49 -11.17 36.14
CA ASN A 267 -4.16 -12.47 35.55
C ASN A 267 -5.17 -12.90 34.45
N PRO A 268 -5.44 -12.02 33.44
CA PRO A 268 -6.41 -12.29 32.42
C PRO A 268 -6.01 -13.51 31.57
N THR A 269 -6.95 -14.08 30.81
CA THR A 269 -6.60 -14.99 29.71
C THR A 269 -5.84 -14.25 28.62
N LEU A 270 -5.10 -14.96 27.77
CA LEU A 270 -4.42 -14.33 26.63
C LEU A 270 -5.44 -13.62 25.71
N THR A 271 -6.64 -14.18 25.53
CA THR A 271 -7.74 -13.56 24.80
C THR A 271 -8.15 -12.23 25.42
N GLU A 272 -8.36 -12.17 26.72
CA GLU A 272 -8.73 -10.93 27.41
C GLU A 272 -7.59 -9.91 27.38
N ALA A 273 -6.34 -10.34 27.62
CA ALA A 273 -5.16 -9.49 27.53
C ALA A 273 -4.99 -8.88 26.13
N PHE A 274 -5.28 -9.66 25.08
CA PHE A 274 -5.28 -9.20 23.70
C PHE A 274 -6.39 -8.18 23.44
N ALA A 275 -7.62 -8.46 23.90
CA ALA A 275 -8.77 -7.60 23.71
C ALA A 275 -8.63 -6.25 24.44
N ARG A 276 -8.10 -6.25 25.65
CA ARG A 276 -7.77 -5.05 26.43
C ARG A 276 -6.48 -4.37 26.00
N SER A 277 -5.71 -5.04 25.13
CA SER A 277 -4.39 -4.53 24.68
C SER A 277 -3.36 -4.38 25.79
N CYS A 278 -3.31 -5.29 26.77
CA CYS A 278 -2.40 -5.25 27.91
C CYS A 278 -0.93 -5.24 27.48
N ASN A 279 -0.16 -4.21 27.83
CA ASN A 279 1.25 -4.12 27.49
C ASN A 279 2.10 -5.08 28.32
N THR A 280 1.89 -5.08 29.64
CA THR A 280 2.72 -5.85 30.59
C THR A 280 2.62 -7.36 30.35
N THR A 281 1.45 -7.87 29.95
CA THR A 281 1.27 -9.28 29.57
C THR A 281 2.18 -9.64 28.38
N PHE A 282 2.20 -8.83 27.32
CA PHE A 282 2.99 -9.12 26.12
C PHE A 282 4.48 -8.91 26.34
N VAL A 283 4.89 -7.94 27.16
CA VAL A 283 6.28 -7.78 27.60
C VAL A 283 6.76 -9.01 28.36
N LEU A 284 6.01 -9.49 29.36
CA LEU A 284 6.35 -10.69 30.14
C LEU A 284 6.30 -11.97 29.27
N ALA A 285 5.31 -12.08 28.37
CA ALA A 285 5.24 -13.22 27.44
C ALA A 285 6.42 -13.28 26.48
N SER A 286 6.95 -12.13 26.08
CA SER A 286 8.12 -12.07 25.17
C SER A 286 9.39 -12.64 25.80
N GLU A 287 9.50 -12.76 27.11
CA GLU A 287 10.63 -13.41 27.79
C GLU A 287 10.73 -14.92 27.48
N GLN A 288 9.62 -15.51 27.04
CA GLN A 288 9.56 -16.91 26.60
C GLN A 288 9.92 -17.07 25.11
N LEU A 289 10.01 -15.97 24.35
CA LEU A 289 10.36 -15.95 22.94
C LEU A 289 11.85 -15.63 22.76
N THR A 290 12.43 -16.19 21.72
CA THR A 290 13.69 -15.70 21.16
C THR A 290 13.42 -14.66 20.09
N ASN A 291 14.36 -13.75 19.87
CA ASN A 291 14.27 -12.78 18.77
C ASN A 291 14.08 -13.50 17.41
N GLN A 292 14.73 -14.64 17.21
CA GLN A 292 14.63 -15.43 15.97
C GLN A 292 13.20 -15.94 15.73
N GLN A 293 12.49 -16.40 16.76
CA GLN A 293 11.11 -16.89 16.61
C GLN A 293 10.16 -15.78 16.14
N LEU A 294 10.31 -14.55 16.66
CA LEU A 294 9.49 -13.42 16.23
C LEU A 294 9.93 -12.89 14.85
N LEU A 295 11.23 -12.88 14.57
CA LEU A 295 11.79 -12.56 13.25
C LEU A 295 11.28 -13.54 12.18
N ASP A 296 11.22 -14.84 12.48
CA ASP A 296 10.71 -15.86 11.55
C ASP A 296 9.23 -15.64 11.21
N VAL A 297 8.42 -15.25 12.20
CA VAL A 297 7.02 -14.88 11.95
C VAL A 297 6.96 -13.66 11.03
N THR A 298 7.67 -12.58 11.34
CA THR A 298 7.64 -11.36 10.51
C THR A 298 8.14 -11.62 9.09
N ASN A 299 9.19 -12.43 8.91
CA ASN A 299 9.71 -12.81 7.60
C ASN A 299 8.69 -13.61 6.76
N ARG A 300 7.88 -14.48 7.40
CA ARG A 300 6.80 -15.22 6.73
C ARG A 300 5.70 -14.29 6.21
N PHE A 301 5.45 -13.18 6.91
CA PHE A 301 4.53 -12.11 6.47
C PHE A 301 5.16 -11.11 5.50
N GLY A 302 6.41 -11.30 5.08
CA GLY A 302 7.05 -10.48 4.05
C GLY A 302 7.76 -9.24 4.57
N PHE A 303 7.96 -9.08 5.88
CA PHE A 303 8.82 -8.02 6.40
C PHE A 303 10.23 -8.15 5.81
N GLY A 304 10.89 -7.02 5.54
CA GLY A 304 12.21 -6.97 4.92
C GLY A 304 12.23 -7.24 3.41
N ARG A 305 11.10 -7.55 2.77
CA ARG A 305 11.04 -7.84 1.34
C ARG A 305 10.48 -6.66 0.56
N GLU A 306 11.06 -6.39 -0.59
CA GLU A 306 10.50 -5.46 -1.57
C GLU A 306 9.22 -6.06 -2.18
N SER A 307 8.22 -5.20 -2.41
CA SER A 307 6.94 -5.57 -3.01
C SER A 307 6.49 -4.48 -3.98
N GLN A 308 5.70 -4.87 -4.99
CA GLN A 308 5.10 -3.97 -5.99
C GLN A 308 3.65 -4.35 -6.26
N ILE A 309 2.77 -3.33 -6.41
CA ILE A 309 1.32 -3.52 -6.56
C ILE A 309 0.61 -2.80 -7.74
N PRO A 310 1.12 -2.28 -8.82
CA PRO A 310 2.45 -2.10 -9.41
C PRO A 310 3.31 -1.01 -8.77
N LEU A 311 2.75 -0.23 -7.86
CA LEU A 311 3.48 0.81 -7.12
C LEU A 311 4.52 0.17 -6.19
N THR A 312 5.70 0.77 -6.08
CA THR A 312 6.74 0.30 -5.16
C THR A 312 6.31 0.49 -3.70
N VAL A 313 6.35 -0.59 -2.93
CA VAL A 313 6.04 -0.59 -1.50
C VAL A 313 7.33 -0.58 -0.69
N THR A 314 7.45 0.35 0.26
CA THR A 314 8.60 0.40 1.18
C THR A 314 8.59 -0.83 2.10
N PRO A 315 9.67 -1.62 2.17
CA PRO A 315 9.74 -2.82 3.02
C PRO A 315 9.53 -2.48 4.50
N SER A 316 8.66 -3.24 5.17
CA SER A 316 8.52 -3.18 6.64
C SER A 316 9.75 -3.78 7.32
N VAL A 317 10.05 -3.36 8.56
CA VAL A 317 11.27 -3.74 9.27
C VAL A 317 10.95 -4.33 10.64
N PHE A 318 11.62 -5.44 10.96
CA PHE A 318 11.74 -5.99 12.31
C PHE A 318 13.23 -6.14 12.63
N PRO A 319 13.68 -5.82 13.89
CA PRO A 319 15.11 -5.89 14.25
C PRO A 319 15.62 -7.34 14.25
N ALA A 320 16.72 -7.59 13.53
CA ALA A 320 17.32 -8.92 13.43
C ALA A 320 18.07 -9.33 14.71
N ASP A 321 18.69 -8.36 15.40
CA ASP A 321 19.60 -8.59 16.52
C ASP A 321 19.13 -7.86 17.80
N ALA A 322 17.84 -8.02 18.16
CA ALA A 322 17.29 -7.40 19.37
C ALA A 322 17.74 -8.17 20.64
N ASP A 323 18.23 -7.44 21.64
CA ASP A 323 18.43 -7.98 22.98
C ASP A 323 17.07 -8.18 23.69
N SER A 324 17.06 -8.71 24.92
CA SER A 324 15.83 -9.05 25.64
C SER A 324 14.93 -7.82 25.90
N ALA A 325 15.52 -6.65 26.21
CA ALA A 325 14.74 -5.43 26.42
C ALA A 325 14.16 -4.89 25.11
N GLN A 326 14.94 -4.93 24.05
CA GLN A 326 14.55 -4.54 22.70
C GLN A 326 13.49 -5.49 22.13
N LEU A 327 13.60 -6.80 22.38
CA LEU A 327 12.59 -7.79 22.02
C LEU A 327 11.27 -7.54 22.76
N ALA A 328 11.34 -7.24 24.04
CA ALA A 328 10.17 -6.91 24.85
C ALA A 328 9.42 -5.68 24.30
N MET A 329 10.12 -4.62 23.95
CA MET A 329 9.53 -3.44 23.30
C MET A 329 9.01 -3.77 21.89
N SER A 330 9.75 -4.58 21.12
CA SER A 330 9.34 -5.02 19.79
C SER A 330 8.05 -5.86 19.83
N SER A 331 7.84 -6.66 20.89
CA SER A 331 6.65 -7.50 21.07
C SER A 331 5.35 -6.71 21.17
N ILE A 332 5.44 -5.44 21.56
CA ILE A 332 4.32 -4.49 21.60
C ILE A 332 4.35 -3.48 20.45
N GLY A 333 5.20 -3.72 19.43
CA GLY A 333 5.28 -2.91 18.22
C GLY A 333 5.97 -1.57 18.38
N GLN A 334 6.91 -1.50 19.32
CA GLN A 334 7.74 -0.33 19.60
C GLN A 334 9.23 -0.61 19.27
N TYR A 335 10.16 0.16 19.77
CA TYR A 335 11.58 0.11 19.43
C TYR A 335 11.78 0.45 17.94
N THR A 336 12.41 -0.41 17.15
CA THR A 336 12.69 -0.17 15.72
C THR A 336 11.75 -0.92 14.78
N VAL A 337 10.68 -1.51 15.28
CA VAL A 337 9.66 -2.13 14.45
C VAL A 337 8.94 -1.06 13.65
N GLN A 338 8.94 -1.21 12.32
CA GLN A 338 8.36 -0.24 11.40
C GLN A 338 7.59 -0.95 10.29
N THR A 339 6.37 -0.52 10.02
CA THR A 339 5.49 -1.15 9.03
C THR A 339 4.74 -0.12 8.19
N THR A 340 4.35 -0.51 6.97
CA THR A 340 3.42 0.27 6.15
C THR A 340 1.98 -0.13 6.46
N PRO A 341 0.98 0.75 6.26
CA PRO A 341 -0.43 0.38 6.37
C PRO A 341 -0.82 -0.82 5.48
N LEU A 342 -0.30 -0.90 4.27
CA LEU A 342 -0.54 -2.04 3.38
C LEU A 342 -0.05 -3.36 3.99
N GLN A 343 1.14 -3.38 4.61
CA GLN A 343 1.67 -4.57 5.27
C GLN A 343 0.76 -5.05 6.40
N MET A 344 0.22 -4.14 7.21
CA MET A 344 -0.69 -4.50 8.29
C MET A 344 -2.05 -4.97 7.76
N ALA A 345 -2.52 -4.42 6.65
CA ALA A 345 -3.70 -4.95 5.95
C ALA A 345 -3.47 -6.37 5.42
N GLN A 346 -2.26 -6.68 4.91
CA GLN A 346 -1.88 -8.05 4.49
C GLN A 346 -1.83 -9.03 5.68
N VAL A 347 -1.36 -8.59 6.86
CA VAL A 347 -1.40 -9.40 8.08
C VAL A 347 -2.85 -9.77 8.41
N ALA A 348 -3.76 -8.79 8.39
CA ALA A 348 -5.19 -9.03 8.61
C ALA A 348 -5.79 -9.93 7.53
N GLN A 349 -5.42 -9.74 6.25
CA GLN A 349 -5.88 -10.53 5.12
C GLN A 349 -5.49 -12.00 5.27
N ALA A 350 -4.27 -12.30 5.67
CA ALA A 350 -3.82 -13.67 5.86
C ALA A 350 -4.61 -14.39 6.98
N ILE A 351 -4.93 -13.70 8.08
CA ILE A 351 -5.76 -14.26 9.16
C ILE A 351 -7.19 -14.47 8.68
N ALA A 352 -7.75 -13.50 7.96
CA ALA A 352 -9.07 -13.57 7.36
C ALA A 352 -9.22 -14.74 6.38
N ASN A 353 -8.16 -15.08 5.67
CA ASN A 353 -8.10 -16.14 4.65
C ASN A 353 -7.48 -17.45 5.17
N ASP A 354 -7.84 -17.85 6.38
CA ASP A 354 -7.43 -19.12 7.01
C ASP A 354 -5.92 -19.39 7.00
N GLY A 355 -5.15 -18.34 7.14
CA GLY A 355 -3.69 -18.36 7.16
C GLY A 355 -3.02 -18.21 5.79
N GLN A 356 -3.78 -18.13 4.72
CA GLN A 356 -3.28 -17.97 3.36
C GLN A 356 -3.12 -16.50 3.01
N MET A 357 -1.89 -16.06 2.77
CA MET A 357 -1.59 -14.70 2.33
C MET A 357 -1.65 -14.60 0.81
N MET A 358 -2.28 -13.53 0.31
CA MET A 358 -2.33 -13.22 -1.11
C MET A 358 -1.41 -12.04 -1.45
N THR A 359 -0.87 -12.05 -2.66
CA THR A 359 -0.12 -10.89 -3.17
C THR A 359 -1.09 -9.76 -3.49
N PRO A 360 -0.96 -8.57 -2.88
CA PRO A 360 -1.83 -7.46 -3.21
C PRO A 360 -1.67 -6.99 -4.65
N TYR A 361 -2.75 -6.55 -5.27
CA TYR A 361 -2.71 -5.99 -6.61
C TYR A 361 -3.75 -4.89 -6.79
N LEU A 362 -3.44 -3.90 -7.65
CA LEU A 362 -4.26 -2.74 -7.95
C LEU A 362 -4.93 -2.80 -9.33
N ILE A 363 -4.34 -3.56 -10.27
CA ILE A 363 -4.83 -3.66 -11.64
C ILE A 363 -5.70 -4.90 -11.76
N ASP A 364 -6.97 -4.70 -12.11
CA ASP A 364 -7.91 -5.76 -12.47
C ASP A 364 -7.66 -6.23 -13.91
N SER A 365 -7.66 -5.28 -14.85
CA SER A 365 -7.51 -5.59 -16.26
C SER A 365 -6.91 -4.44 -17.06
N ILE A 366 -6.37 -4.78 -18.23
CA ILE A 366 -5.95 -3.84 -19.28
C ILE A 366 -6.94 -3.94 -20.41
N VAL A 367 -7.38 -2.78 -20.91
CA VAL A 367 -8.28 -2.67 -22.06
C VAL A 367 -7.57 -1.94 -23.22
N ASP A 368 -7.96 -2.26 -24.45
CA ASP A 368 -7.53 -1.51 -25.63
C ASP A 368 -8.33 -0.20 -25.81
N ALA A 369 -8.01 0.57 -26.85
CA ALA A 369 -8.70 1.83 -27.14
C ALA A 369 -10.19 1.66 -27.47
N ASP A 370 -10.63 0.45 -27.82
CA ASP A 370 -12.02 0.08 -28.06
C ASP A 370 -12.72 -0.44 -26.78
N ASN A 371 -12.07 -0.29 -25.60
CA ASN A 371 -12.51 -0.82 -24.29
C ASN A 371 -12.66 -2.36 -24.27
N GLN A 372 -11.95 -3.09 -25.15
CA GLN A 372 -11.91 -4.55 -25.10
C GLN A 372 -10.82 -5.02 -24.15
N VAL A 373 -11.16 -5.95 -23.25
CA VAL A 373 -10.20 -6.52 -22.31
C VAL A 373 -9.15 -7.33 -23.08
N VAL A 374 -7.88 -6.93 -22.97
CA VAL A 374 -6.74 -7.59 -23.60
C VAL A 374 -5.88 -8.37 -22.61
N ARG A 375 -5.97 -8.03 -21.33
CA ARG A 375 -5.32 -8.77 -20.23
C ARG A 375 -6.17 -8.63 -18.96
N THR A 376 -6.42 -9.74 -18.27
CA THR A 376 -7.01 -9.77 -16.92
C THR A 376 -5.95 -10.24 -15.95
N ASN A 377 -5.91 -9.63 -14.77
CA ASN A 377 -5.07 -10.10 -13.68
C ASN A 377 -5.72 -11.31 -12.99
N SER A 378 -4.90 -12.14 -12.39
CA SER A 378 -5.36 -13.27 -11.57
C SER A 378 -4.74 -13.16 -10.18
N PRO A 379 -5.51 -13.44 -9.11
CA PRO A 379 -4.97 -13.47 -7.76
C PRO A 379 -3.77 -14.41 -7.66
N THR A 380 -2.74 -13.97 -6.97
CA THR A 380 -1.49 -14.74 -6.79
C THR A 380 -1.29 -15.06 -5.32
N ASP A 381 -1.02 -16.32 -5.05
CA ASP A 381 -0.67 -16.84 -3.73
C ASP A 381 0.71 -16.31 -3.30
N ALA A 382 0.79 -15.72 -2.10
CA ALA A 382 2.04 -15.26 -1.48
C ALA A 382 2.56 -16.23 -0.41
N GLY A 383 1.90 -17.39 -0.22
CA GLY A 383 2.25 -18.41 0.75
C GLY A 383 1.34 -18.45 1.98
N LYS A 384 1.61 -19.40 2.85
CA LYS A 384 0.82 -19.63 4.07
C LYS A 384 1.66 -19.33 5.31
N PRO A 385 1.71 -18.05 5.76
CA PRO A 385 2.53 -17.63 6.90
C PRO A 385 2.12 -18.26 8.24
N ILE A 386 0.87 -18.65 8.41
CA ILE A 386 0.34 -19.30 9.62
C ILE A 386 -0.56 -20.48 9.30
N SER A 387 -0.73 -21.37 10.28
CA SER A 387 -1.67 -22.47 10.17
C SER A 387 -3.13 -21.99 10.20
N SER A 388 -4.05 -22.77 9.61
CA SER A 388 -5.50 -22.45 9.72
C SER A 388 -5.99 -22.49 11.17
N GLU A 389 -5.39 -23.33 12.01
CA GLU A 389 -5.70 -23.38 13.44
C GLU A 389 -5.30 -22.07 14.13
N THR A 390 -4.07 -21.58 13.90
CA THR A 390 -3.62 -20.29 14.44
C THR A 390 -4.48 -19.14 13.94
N ALA A 391 -4.85 -19.13 12.65
CA ALA A 391 -5.73 -18.14 12.06
C ALA A 391 -7.12 -18.14 12.75
N SER A 392 -7.69 -19.32 12.99
CA SER A 392 -8.97 -19.46 13.69
C SER A 392 -8.93 -18.95 15.14
N LYS A 393 -7.86 -19.27 15.89
CA LYS A 393 -7.63 -18.77 17.26
C LYS A 393 -7.54 -17.23 17.26
N LEU A 394 -6.75 -16.68 16.36
CA LEU A 394 -6.60 -15.21 16.22
C LEU A 394 -7.90 -14.53 15.82
N ARG A 395 -8.67 -15.11 14.90
CA ARG A 395 -9.98 -14.58 14.51
C ARG A 395 -10.88 -14.38 15.72
N ALA A 396 -11.01 -15.40 16.58
CA ALA A 396 -11.82 -15.34 17.80
C ALA A 396 -11.27 -14.28 18.79
N MET A 397 -9.96 -14.21 18.97
CA MET A 397 -9.33 -13.19 19.81
C MET A 397 -9.53 -11.77 19.25
N MET A 398 -9.41 -11.57 17.95
CA MET A 398 -9.64 -10.28 17.27
C MET A 398 -11.11 -9.87 17.31
N GLU A 399 -12.04 -10.83 17.25
CA GLU A 399 -13.46 -10.55 17.42
C GLU A 399 -13.76 -10.06 18.85
N SER A 400 -13.10 -10.59 19.88
CA SER A 400 -13.28 -10.16 21.26
C SER A 400 -12.86 -8.68 21.48
N VAL A 401 -11.94 -8.15 20.68
CA VAL A 401 -11.54 -6.72 20.71
C VAL A 401 -12.72 -5.79 20.40
N VAL A 402 -13.65 -6.23 19.55
CA VAL A 402 -14.80 -5.42 19.11
C VAL A 402 -16.07 -5.78 19.88
N SER A 403 -16.30 -7.07 20.15
CA SER A 403 -17.55 -7.57 20.73
C SER A 403 -17.63 -7.46 22.25
N GLN A 404 -16.49 -7.51 22.95
CA GLN A 404 -16.49 -7.46 24.41
C GLN A 404 -16.56 -6.01 24.92
N PRO A 405 -17.27 -5.75 26.04
CA PRO A 405 -17.40 -4.38 26.57
C PRO A 405 -16.07 -3.79 27.07
N TYR A 406 -15.09 -4.62 27.36
CA TYR A 406 -13.74 -4.21 27.72
C TYR A 406 -12.78 -4.16 26.52
N GLY A 407 -13.24 -4.51 25.32
CA GLY A 407 -12.44 -4.46 24.12
C GLY A 407 -12.13 -3.04 23.68
N THR A 408 -10.93 -2.84 23.17
CA THR A 408 -10.47 -1.50 22.74
C THR A 408 -11.03 -1.05 21.40
N GLY A 409 -11.75 -1.91 20.70
CA GLY A 409 -12.24 -1.67 19.31
C GLY A 409 -13.76 -1.60 19.18
N THR A 410 -14.52 -1.41 20.27
CA THR A 410 -16.00 -1.42 20.27
C THR A 410 -16.63 -0.41 19.30
N THR A 411 -15.92 0.66 18.95
CA THR A 411 -16.36 1.68 17.97
C THR A 411 -16.45 1.13 16.54
N MET A 412 -15.79 0.00 16.25
CA MET A 412 -15.84 -0.69 14.94
C MET A 412 -17.05 -1.63 14.81
N ALA A 413 -17.84 -1.80 15.86
CA ALA A 413 -18.98 -2.72 15.85
C ALA A 413 -20.00 -2.34 14.75
N LEU A 414 -20.42 -3.33 13.99
CA LEU A 414 -21.43 -3.21 12.94
C LEU A 414 -22.71 -3.93 13.37
N PRO A 415 -23.90 -3.44 12.97
CA PRO A 415 -25.15 -4.17 13.20
C PRO A 415 -25.13 -5.52 12.45
N ASN A 416 -25.35 -6.61 13.16
CA ASN A 416 -25.49 -7.97 12.60
C ASN A 416 -24.29 -8.52 11.80
N ILE A 417 -23.13 -7.87 11.88
CA ILE A 417 -21.89 -8.29 11.24
C ILE A 417 -20.80 -8.33 12.30
N ALA A 418 -20.22 -9.49 12.53
CA ALA A 418 -19.09 -9.62 13.42
C ALA A 418 -17.83 -9.01 12.78
N VAL A 419 -17.12 -8.19 13.54
CA VAL A 419 -15.86 -7.55 13.13
C VAL A 419 -14.73 -8.09 13.99
N ALA A 420 -13.65 -8.53 13.35
CA ALA A 420 -12.43 -8.95 14.01
C ALA A 420 -11.35 -7.87 13.80
N ALA A 421 -10.80 -7.32 14.88
CA ALA A 421 -9.83 -6.23 14.76
C ALA A 421 -8.81 -6.19 15.91
N LYS A 422 -7.81 -5.34 15.76
CA LYS A 422 -6.87 -4.94 16.81
C LYS A 422 -6.59 -3.45 16.68
N THR A 423 -6.72 -2.73 17.78
CA THR A 423 -6.35 -1.32 17.87
C THR A 423 -4.89 -1.17 18.32
N GLY A 424 -4.30 -0.04 17.98
CA GLY A 424 -2.96 0.32 18.40
C GLY A 424 -2.85 1.82 18.64
N THR A 425 -2.00 2.16 19.59
CA THR A 425 -1.48 3.50 19.80
C THR A 425 0.03 3.34 19.86
N ALA A 426 0.75 4.03 18.97
CA ALA A 426 2.19 3.87 18.82
C ALA A 426 2.88 5.21 19.03
N GLU A 427 3.74 5.30 20.03
CA GLU A 427 4.59 6.47 20.25
C GLU A 427 5.55 6.66 19.07
N THR A 428 5.75 7.91 18.66
CA THR A 428 6.57 8.23 17.49
C THR A 428 8.03 8.52 17.81
N GLY A 429 8.37 8.66 19.11
CA GLY A 429 9.68 9.12 19.55
C GLY A 429 9.97 10.61 19.29
N ASN A 430 9.03 11.33 18.67
CA ASN A 430 9.08 12.77 18.43
C ASN A 430 8.18 13.51 19.41
N GLY A 431 8.70 13.82 20.59
CA GLY A 431 7.91 14.43 21.65
C GLY A 431 6.77 13.50 22.11
N ASP A 432 5.69 14.09 22.63
CA ASP A 432 4.53 13.36 23.17
C ASP A 432 3.52 12.98 22.07
N ARG A 433 3.99 12.65 20.84
CA ARG A 433 3.10 12.28 19.73
C ARG A 433 2.99 10.78 19.55
N ALA A 434 1.79 10.33 19.25
CA ALA A 434 1.50 8.95 18.91
C ALA A 434 0.69 8.82 17.61
N ASN A 435 0.68 7.63 17.02
CA ASN A 435 -0.14 7.27 15.88
C ASN A 435 -1.25 6.29 16.30
N ALA A 436 -2.47 6.56 15.87
CA ALA A 436 -3.61 5.67 16.07
C ALA A 436 -3.70 4.64 14.95
N TRP A 437 -3.94 3.37 15.31
CA TRP A 437 -4.11 2.27 14.38
C TRP A 437 -5.40 1.49 14.64
N ALA A 438 -6.01 1.02 13.55
CA ALA A 438 -6.98 -0.06 13.55
C ALA A 438 -6.67 -1.03 12.41
N VAL A 439 -6.55 -2.33 12.71
CA VAL A 439 -6.23 -3.38 11.76
C VAL A 439 -7.19 -4.53 11.97
N GLY A 440 -7.79 -5.05 10.91
CA GLY A 440 -8.77 -6.11 11.07
C GLY A 440 -9.46 -6.52 9.78
N PHE A 441 -10.57 -7.21 9.91
CA PHE A 441 -11.37 -7.69 8.78
C PHE A 441 -12.85 -7.88 9.18
N ALA A 442 -13.71 -7.91 8.21
CA ALA A 442 -15.14 -8.18 8.36
C ALA A 442 -15.74 -8.82 7.08
N PRO A 443 -16.83 -9.61 7.21
CA PRO A 443 -17.32 -10.25 8.43
C PRO A 443 -16.28 -11.18 9.08
N ALA A 444 -16.35 -11.43 10.39
CA ALA A 444 -15.37 -12.31 11.07
C ALA A 444 -15.54 -13.79 10.69
N ASP A 445 -16.76 -14.24 10.43
CA ASP A 445 -17.12 -15.63 10.09
C ASP A 445 -16.92 -15.96 8.60
N SER A 446 -17.12 -14.98 7.72
CA SER A 446 -16.99 -15.11 6.27
C SER A 446 -16.27 -13.87 5.68
N PRO A 447 -14.96 -13.73 5.90
CA PRO A 447 -14.23 -12.51 5.62
C PRO A 447 -14.29 -12.08 4.16
N ARG A 448 -14.63 -10.81 3.93
CA ARG A 448 -14.67 -10.18 2.61
C ARG A 448 -13.66 -9.04 2.51
N ILE A 449 -13.50 -8.26 3.56
CA ILE A 449 -12.66 -7.06 3.56
C ILE A 449 -11.68 -7.15 4.72
N ALA A 450 -10.38 -7.08 4.41
CA ALA A 450 -9.32 -6.86 5.39
C ALA A 450 -8.84 -5.40 5.28
N PHE A 451 -8.52 -4.76 6.42
CA PHE A 451 -8.19 -3.35 6.43
C PHE A 451 -7.05 -2.99 7.39
N ALA A 452 -6.44 -1.85 7.11
CA ALA A 452 -5.60 -1.11 8.05
C ALA A 452 -5.89 0.38 7.93
N VAL A 453 -6.09 1.03 9.06
CA VAL A 453 -6.27 2.48 9.22
C VAL A 453 -5.16 3.00 10.09
N LEU A 454 -4.51 4.07 9.65
CA LEU A 454 -3.51 4.84 10.37
C LEU A 454 -3.94 6.29 10.45
N VAL A 455 -3.81 6.89 11.63
CA VAL A 455 -3.94 8.35 11.83
C VAL A 455 -2.74 8.84 12.61
N GLU A 456 -2.00 9.80 12.05
CA GLU A 456 -0.87 10.44 12.72
C GLU A 456 -1.38 11.44 13.77
N GLY A 457 -0.73 11.51 14.94
CA GLY A 457 -0.98 12.55 15.91
C GLY A 457 -0.53 13.93 15.41
N ASP A 458 -1.34 14.94 15.66
CA ASP A 458 -1.09 16.33 15.29
C ASP A 458 -1.12 17.28 16.50
N ASP A 459 -1.08 18.60 16.26
CA ASP A 459 -1.09 19.60 17.33
C ASP A 459 -2.45 19.69 18.05
N ASN A 460 -3.55 19.24 17.45
CA ASN A 460 -4.89 19.26 18.05
C ASN A 460 -5.16 17.98 18.84
N ASP A 461 -4.61 16.86 18.38
CA ASP A 461 -4.70 15.55 19.03
C ASP A 461 -3.33 14.87 18.90
N PRO A 462 -2.40 15.16 19.80
CA PRO A 462 -1.03 14.65 19.71
C PRO A 462 -0.95 13.13 19.99
N THR A 463 -1.88 12.58 20.78
CA THR A 463 -1.89 11.15 21.18
C THR A 463 -3.22 10.49 20.87
N PRO A 464 -3.63 10.42 19.58
CA PRO A 464 -4.90 9.80 19.22
C PRO A 464 -4.93 8.33 19.60
N HIS A 465 -6.04 7.87 20.19
CA HIS A 465 -6.24 6.46 20.52
C HIS A 465 -6.84 5.69 19.33
N GLY A 466 -6.30 4.49 19.07
CA GLY A 466 -6.72 3.66 17.93
C GLY A 466 -8.22 3.36 17.91
N GLY A 467 -8.80 3.04 19.08
CA GLY A 467 -10.23 2.76 19.21
C GLY A 467 -11.11 3.98 18.89
N ASP A 468 -10.70 5.15 19.36
CA ASP A 468 -11.53 6.36 19.30
C ASP A 468 -11.41 7.12 17.98
N VAL A 469 -10.24 7.04 17.33
CA VAL A 469 -9.95 7.80 16.10
C VAL A 469 -9.90 6.90 14.87
N ALA A 470 -9.13 5.82 14.88
CA ALA A 470 -9.02 4.91 13.74
C ALA A 470 -10.21 3.94 13.64
N GLY A 471 -10.84 3.58 14.76
CA GLY A 471 -12.01 2.69 14.81
C GLY A 471 -13.20 3.21 14.00
N PRO A 472 -13.68 4.44 14.21
CA PRO A 472 -14.78 5.02 13.42
C PRO A 472 -14.50 5.09 11.91
N ILE A 473 -13.24 5.34 11.53
CA ILE A 473 -12.82 5.35 10.12
C ILE A 473 -12.91 3.93 9.53
N ALA A 474 -12.42 2.93 10.26
CA ALA A 474 -12.54 1.54 9.86
C ALA A 474 -14.01 1.10 9.74
N ARG A 475 -14.87 1.53 10.66
CA ARG A 475 -16.31 1.27 10.60
C ARG A 475 -16.95 1.84 9.34
N ALA A 476 -16.71 3.12 9.04
CA ALA A 476 -17.25 3.77 7.84
C ALA A 476 -16.78 3.07 6.54
N LEU A 477 -15.52 2.65 6.48
CA LEU A 477 -14.96 1.87 5.38
C LEU A 477 -15.70 0.54 5.19
N LEU A 478 -15.93 -0.20 6.28
CA LEU A 478 -16.62 -1.49 6.28
C LEU A 478 -18.10 -1.34 5.92
N GLU A 479 -18.79 -0.33 6.45
CA GLU A 479 -20.18 -0.02 6.10
C GLU A 479 -20.34 0.23 4.60
N ALA A 480 -19.38 0.95 3.97
CA ALA A 480 -19.41 1.21 2.54
C ALA A 480 -19.14 -0.05 1.67
N GLY A 481 -18.34 -0.98 2.16
CA GLY A 481 -17.95 -2.15 1.37
C GLY A 481 -18.77 -3.42 1.60
N LEU A 482 -19.59 -3.45 2.67
CA LEU A 482 -20.39 -4.63 3.04
C LEU A 482 -21.90 -4.47 2.76
N GLN A 483 -22.30 -3.32 2.22
CA GLN A 483 -23.68 -3.05 1.79
C GLN A 483 -24.10 -3.87 0.59
#